data_a1da18e6e7a457350563e52214d1c40e
#
_entry.id   a1da18e6e7a457350563e52214d1c40e
#
_cell.length_a   1.000
_cell.length_b   1.000
_cell.length_c   1.000
_cell.angle_alpha   90.00
_cell.angle_beta   90.00
_cell.angle_gamma   90.00
#
_symmetry.space_group_name_H-M   'P 1'
#
loop_
_entity.id
_entity.type
_entity.pdbx_description
1 polymer ?
#
loop_
_entity_poly.entity_id
_entity_poly.type
_entity_poly.pdbx_seq_one_letter_code
_entity_poly.pdbx_strand_id
1 'polypeptide(L)'
;MTNRAGAPRQTTVGLVQMSMTADPQANLEKAIARVREAAGRGATLICLPELFRTLYIGQREDHDLFNLAEPVPGPSTEALGKVARELGVVIVASLFERRAPGLYHNTAAILDADGTVAGIYRKMHIPDDPSYYEKFYFTPGDLGFKAFDTAAGRIGTLVCWDQWYPEGARLTALQGAVILCYPTAIGWHPAEKAQFGPQQLDAWRTIQRSHAIANGCYVAAVNRVGFERLDGQGAGLEFWGHSFLADPFGVVLAEAAGDAEEILVAPLDLKRLEDVRRNWPFLRDRRVDAYAGIDQRFLGD
;
A
#
# COMPACT_ATOMS: atom_id res chain seq x y z
N MET A 1 17.28 11.76 23.27
CA MET A 1 16.57 12.59 22.27
C MET A 1 17.65 13.39 21.52
N THR A 2 18.15 12.87 20.43
CA THR A 2 19.20 13.52 19.61
C THR A 2 18.52 14.25 18.48
N ASN A 3 18.62 15.56 18.55
CA ASN A 3 18.12 16.53 17.59
C ASN A 3 18.91 16.37 16.26
N ARG A 4 18.38 15.68 15.27
CA ARG A 4 18.87 15.78 13.89
C ARG A 4 18.23 17.00 13.24
N ALA A 5 18.88 18.17 13.47
CA ALA A 5 18.52 19.41 12.83
C ALA A 5 18.98 19.39 11.34
N GLY A 6 18.08 18.96 10.47
CA GLY A 6 18.09 19.32 9.06
C GLY A 6 16.70 19.81 8.74
N ALA A 7 16.56 20.92 7.99
CA ALA A 7 15.25 21.36 7.48
C ALA A 7 14.56 20.17 6.81
N PRO A 8 13.25 19.92 7.03
CA PRO A 8 12.57 18.80 6.43
C PRO A 8 12.71 18.91 4.91
N ARG A 9 13.40 17.93 4.30
CA ARG A 9 13.37 17.79 2.84
C ARG A 9 11.91 17.66 2.47
N GLN A 10 11.45 18.47 1.55
CA GLN A 10 10.09 18.38 1.04
C GLN A 10 9.86 16.95 0.54
N THR A 11 8.97 16.22 1.18
CA THR A 11 8.64 14.86 0.76
C THR A 11 7.75 14.93 -0.47
N THR A 12 8.18 14.27 -1.54
CA THR A 12 7.42 14.13 -2.78
C THR A 12 7.10 12.66 -2.98
N VAL A 13 5.83 12.34 -3.13
CA VAL A 13 5.34 10.96 -3.28
C VAL A 13 5.30 10.58 -4.75
N GLY A 14 5.85 9.39 -5.08
CA GLY A 14 5.70 8.72 -6.35
C GLY A 14 4.81 7.49 -6.19
N LEU A 15 3.73 7.38 -6.97
CA LEU A 15 2.90 6.18 -7.05
C LEU A 15 3.13 5.52 -8.40
N VAL A 16 3.54 4.26 -8.39
CA VAL A 16 3.83 3.49 -9.59
C VAL A 16 2.65 2.58 -9.89
N GLN A 17 1.74 3.01 -10.76
CA GLN A 17 0.69 2.16 -11.30
C GLN A 17 1.26 1.35 -12.46
N MET A 18 1.28 0.02 -12.35
CA MET A 18 1.86 -0.85 -13.37
C MET A 18 1.08 -2.15 -13.52
N SER A 19 1.18 -2.75 -14.70
CA SER A 19 0.72 -4.10 -15.01
C SER A 19 1.82 -5.12 -14.72
N MET A 20 1.44 -6.38 -14.50
CA MET A 20 2.37 -7.48 -14.24
C MET A 20 2.31 -8.53 -15.34
N THR A 21 3.40 -9.26 -15.48
CA THR A 21 3.53 -10.44 -16.35
C THR A 21 3.73 -11.70 -15.52
N ALA A 22 3.74 -12.86 -16.16
CA ALA A 22 4.03 -14.12 -15.48
C ALA A 22 5.52 -14.28 -15.09
N ASP A 23 6.41 -13.43 -15.59
CA ASP A 23 7.84 -13.46 -15.28
C ASP A 23 8.18 -12.55 -14.08
N PRO A 24 8.51 -13.11 -12.89
CA PRO A 24 8.82 -12.33 -11.71
C PRO A 24 10.08 -11.46 -11.88
N GLN A 25 11.04 -11.88 -12.70
CA GLN A 25 12.25 -11.12 -12.91
C GLN A 25 11.98 -9.90 -13.81
N ALA A 26 11.22 -10.08 -14.87
CA ALA A 26 10.79 -8.98 -15.74
C ALA A 26 9.97 -7.93 -14.95
N ASN A 27 9.10 -8.37 -14.05
CA ASN A 27 8.34 -7.47 -13.19
C ASN A 27 9.24 -6.68 -12.21
N LEU A 28 10.26 -7.31 -11.62
CA LEU A 28 11.23 -6.62 -10.76
C LEU A 28 12.03 -5.57 -11.54
N GLU A 29 12.53 -5.92 -12.72
CA GLU A 29 13.28 -5.00 -13.59
C GLU A 29 12.41 -3.81 -14.02
N LYS A 30 11.16 -4.07 -14.38
CA LYS A 30 10.16 -3.03 -14.68
C LYS A 30 9.93 -2.12 -13.47
N ALA A 31 9.69 -2.69 -12.28
CA ALA A 31 9.50 -1.91 -11.06
C ALA A 31 10.71 -1.03 -10.76
N ILE A 32 11.94 -1.55 -10.89
CA ILE A 32 13.18 -0.77 -10.73
C ILE A 32 13.24 0.38 -11.75
N ALA A 33 12.92 0.13 -13.00
CA ALA A 33 12.91 1.17 -14.05
C ALA A 33 11.89 2.27 -13.72
N ARG A 34 10.68 1.90 -13.25
CA ARG A 34 9.65 2.85 -12.82
C ARG A 34 10.04 3.62 -11.56
N VAL A 35 10.72 2.99 -10.60
CA VAL A 35 11.28 3.67 -9.42
C VAL A 35 12.30 4.73 -9.85
N ARG A 36 13.20 4.40 -10.78
CA ARG A 36 14.19 5.35 -11.33
C ARG A 36 13.51 6.53 -12.03
N GLU A 37 12.47 6.27 -12.81
CA GLU A 37 11.68 7.29 -13.47
C GLU A 37 10.97 8.20 -12.45
N ALA A 38 10.31 7.64 -11.43
CA ALA A 38 9.66 8.40 -10.37
C ALA A 38 10.66 9.30 -9.62
N ALA A 39 11.82 8.76 -9.26
CA ALA A 39 12.90 9.51 -8.61
C ALA A 39 13.45 10.62 -9.52
N GLY A 40 13.63 10.36 -10.82
CA GLY A 40 14.03 11.35 -11.81
C GLY A 40 13.01 12.50 -11.96
N ARG A 41 11.74 12.26 -11.63
CA ARG A 41 10.66 13.25 -11.57
C ARG A 41 10.54 13.93 -10.21
N GLY A 42 11.48 13.66 -9.29
CA GLY A 42 11.59 14.28 -7.97
C GLY A 42 10.92 13.55 -6.81
N ALA A 43 10.42 12.34 -7.00
CA ALA A 43 9.86 11.55 -5.90
C ALA A 43 10.95 11.14 -4.90
N THR A 44 10.65 11.29 -3.60
CA THR A 44 11.52 10.89 -2.48
C THR A 44 10.93 9.74 -1.65
N LEU A 45 9.62 9.50 -1.78
CA LEU A 45 8.90 8.34 -1.26
C LEU A 45 8.17 7.69 -2.44
N ILE A 46 8.47 6.43 -2.75
CA ILE A 46 7.91 5.74 -3.92
C ILE A 46 7.18 4.48 -3.46
N CYS A 47 5.93 4.33 -3.89
CA CYS A 47 5.10 3.17 -3.56
C CYS A 47 4.88 2.31 -4.81
N LEU A 48 5.13 1.01 -4.67
CA LEU A 48 4.82 -0.03 -5.66
C LEU A 48 3.47 -0.70 -5.34
N PRO A 49 2.79 -1.31 -6.33
CA PRO A 49 1.55 -2.05 -6.08
C PRO A 49 1.77 -3.30 -5.21
N GLU A 50 0.68 -3.86 -4.70
CA GLU A 50 0.67 -5.11 -3.96
C GLU A 50 1.19 -6.26 -4.82
N LEU A 51 2.07 -7.11 -4.23
CA LEU A 51 2.61 -8.34 -4.84
C LEU A 51 3.15 -8.11 -6.27
N PHE A 52 3.82 -6.99 -6.48
CA PHE A 52 4.21 -6.49 -7.82
C PHE A 52 5.13 -7.43 -8.61
N ARG A 53 5.72 -8.44 -7.95
CA ARG A 53 6.62 -9.42 -8.58
C ARG A 53 5.92 -10.41 -9.49
N THR A 54 4.61 -10.66 -9.31
CA THR A 54 3.90 -11.75 -9.96
C THR A 54 2.56 -11.30 -10.52
N LEU A 55 1.97 -12.09 -11.43
CA LEU A 55 0.53 -12.04 -11.61
C LEU A 55 -0.14 -12.26 -10.26
N TYR A 56 -1.33 -11.72 -10.08
CA TYR A 56 -2.04 -11.86 -8.81
C TYR A 56 -2.40 -13.33 -8.53
N ILE A 57 -1.78 -13.88 -7.50
CA ILE A 57 -1.86 -15.31 -7.18
C ILE A 57 -3.21 -15.72 -6.60
N GLY A 58 -3.95 -14.80 -5.98
CA GLY A 58 -5.24 -15.06 -5.34
C GLY A 58 -6.37 -15.50 -6.29
N GLN A 59 -6.13 -15.53 -7.61
CA GLN A 59 -7.17 -15.91 -8.58
C GLN A 59 -7.60 -17.38 -8.46
N ARG A 60 -6.79 -18.25 -7.88
CA ARG A 60 -7.09 -19.65 -7.60
C ARG A 60 -6.24 -20.18 -6.45
N GLU A 61 -6.64 -21.30 -5.87
CA GLU A 61 -5.84 -22.08 -4.93
C GLU A 61 -4.91 -23.02 -5.70
N ASP A 62 -3.59 -22.82 -5.57
CA ASP A 62 -2.59 -23.59 -6.31
C ASP A 62 -1.29 -23.70 -5.49
N HIS A 63 -0.94 -24.92 -5.10
CA HIS A 63 0.26 -25.18 -4.29
C HIS A 63 1.57 -24.81 -4.98
N ASP A 64 1.64 -24.85 -6.31
CA ASP A 64 2.85 -24.52 -7.04
C ASP A 64 3.18 -23.00 -6.97
N LEU A 65 2.18 -22.16 -6.76
CA LEU A 65 2.38 -20.71 -6.62
C LEU A 65 3.12 -20.31 -5.33
N PHE A 66 3.21 -21.20 -4.32
CA PHE A 66 4.08 -20.96 -3.16
C PHE A 66 5.56 -20.86 -3.53
N ASN A 67 5.98 -21.42 -4.66
CA ASN A 67 7.35 -21.31 -5.16
C ASN A 67 7.74 -19.89 -5.59
N LEU A 68 6.75 -19.00 -5.75
CA LEU A 68 6.97 -17.57 -6.05
C LEU A 68 7.35 -16.75 -4.81
N ALA A 69 7.20 -17.32 -3.61
CA ALA A 69 7.51 -16.64 -2.37
C ALA A 69 9.01 -16.56 -2.12
N GLU A 70 9.45 -15.42 -1.56
CA GLU A 70 10.83 -15.16 -1.19
C GLU A 70 10.97 -14.76 0.29
N PRO A 71 12.15 -14.90 0.92
CA PRO A 71 12.36 -14.35 2.24
C PRO A 71 12.31 -12.81 2.22
N VAL A 72 11.94 -12.21 3.34
CA VAL A 72 11.99 -10.74 3.53
C VAL A 72 12.76 -10.46 4.82
N PRO A 73 13.97 -9.88 4.75
CA PRO A 73 14.73 -9.46 3.57
C PRO A 73 15.15 -10.63 2.66
N GLY A 74 15.25 -10.33 1.35
CA GLY A 74 15.60 -11.29 0.31
C GLY A 74 15.88 -10.62 -1.03
N PRO A 75 15.92 -11.37 -2.14
CA PRO A 75 16.38 -10.88 -3.44
C PRO A 75 15.73 -9.58 -3.90
N SER A 76 14.41 -9.43 -3.74
CA SER A 76 13.71 -8.20 -4.15
C SER A 76 14.07 -7.02 -3.26
N THR A 77 14.11 -7.21 -1.95
CA THR A 77 14.49 -6.13 -1.02
C THR A 77 15.96 -5.72 -1.19
N GLU A 78 16.85 -6.66 -1.51
CA GLU A 78 18.23 -6.37 -1.82
C GLU A 78 18.39 -5.56 -3.11
N ALA A 79 17.66 -5.94 -4.18
CA ALA A 79 17.70 -5.23 -5.45
C ALA A 79 17.13 -3.81 -5.32
N LEU A 80 15.96 -3.67 -4.71
CA LEU A 80 15.33 -2.38 -4.47
C LEU A 80 16.09 -1.52 -3.47
N GLY A 81 16.72 -2.11 -2.43
CA GLY A 81 17.55 -1.41 -1.47
C GLY A 81 18.80 -0.79 -2.10
N LYS A 82 19.42 -1.49 -3.08
CA LYS A 82 20.51 -0.90 -3.88
C LYS A 82 20.03 0.34 -4.65
N VAL A 83 18.84 0.26 -5.26
CA VAL A 83 18.24 1.38 -5.99
C VAL A 83 17.84 2.52 -5.05
N ALA A 84 17.24 2.20 -3.89
CA ALA A 84 16.90 3.18 -2.87
C ALA A 84 18.12 3.99 -2.42
N ARG A 85 19.24 3.31 -2.14
CA ARG A 85 20.51 3.94 -1.76
C ARG A 85 21.11 4.77 -2.87
N GLU A 86 21.11 4.26 -4.10
CA GLU A 86 21.66 4.95 -5.26
C GLU A 86 20.94 6.28 -5.51
N LEU A 87 19.60 6.28 -5.38
CA LEU A 87 18.76 7.42 -5.68
C LEU A 87 18.47 8.31 -4.46
N GLY A 88 18.78 7.82 -3.24
CA GLY A 88 18.47 8.51 -1.99
C GLY A 88 16.96 8.62 -1.73
N VAL A 89 16.17 7.58 -2.08
CA VAL A 89 14.71 7.55 -1.97
C VAL A 89 14.24 6.44 -1.03
N VAL A 90 13.06 6.62 -0.46
CA VAL A 90 12.36 5.59 0.32
C VAL A 90 11.43 4.80 -0.62
N ILE A 91 11.40 3.47 -0.51
CA ILE A 91 10.55 2.61 -1.32
C ILE A 91 9.65 1.76 -0.42
N VAL A 92 8.35 1.74 -0.70
CA VAL A 92 7.37 0.80 -0.13
C VAL A 92 7.07 -0.26 -1.17
N ALA A 93 7.38 -1.54 -0.86
CA ALA A 93 7.26 -2.66 -1.77
C ALA A 93 6.53 -3.84 -1.11
N SER A 94 5.40 -4.28 -1.67
CA SER A 94 4.65 -5.43 -1.19
C SER A 94 5.10 -6.70 -1.89
N LEU A 95 5.38 -7.75 -1.10
CA LEU A 95 6.01 -8.99 -1.52
C LEU A 95 5.28 -10.23 -0.95
N PHE A 96 5.39 -11.34 -1.66
CA PHE A 96 5.02 -12.66 -1.16
C PHE A 96 6.14 -13.19 -0.27
N GLU A 97 6.00 -13.02 1.05
CA GLU A 97 7.01 -13.44 2.04
C GLU A 97 6.91 -14.93 2.34
N ARG A 98 8.02 -15.66 2.20
CA ARG A 98 8.25 -16.95 2.84
C ARG A 98 9.01 -16.75 4.14
N ARG A 99 8.29 -16.66 5.26
CA ARG A 99 8.86 -16.46 6.59
C ARG A 99 9.58 -17.73 7.11
N ALA A 100 8.95 -18.88 6.86
CA ALA A 100 9.45 -20.20 7.21
C ALA A 100 8.81 -21.26 6.31
N PRO A 101 9.28 -22.50 6.30
CA PRO A 101 8.57 -23.59 5.61
C PRO A 101 7.12 -23.69 6.09
N GLY A 102 6.16 -23.56 5.15
CA GLY A 102 4.71 -23.61 5.43
C GLY A 102 4.13 -22.35 6.08
N LEU A 103 4.91 -21.28 6.23
CA LEU A 103 4.43 -20.02 6.82
C LEU A 103 4.73 -18.84 5.90
N TYR A 104 3.67 -18.22 5.36
CA TYR A 104 3.75 -17.19 4.34
C TYR A 104 2.90 -15.98 4.71
N HIS A 105 3.33 -14.79 4.25
CA HIS A 105 2.61 -13.53 4.46
C HIS A 105 2.63 -12.68 3.18
N ASN A 106 1.62 -11.83 3.07
CA ASN A 106 1.65 -10.68 2.18
C ASN A 106 2.31 -9.52 2.97
N THR A 107 3.51 -9.13 2.57
CA THR A 107 4.38 -8.27 3.38
C THR A 107 4.81 -7.03 2.63
N ALA A 108 4.54 -5.85 3.18
CA ALA A 108 5.13 -4.60 2.72
C ALA A 108 6.47 -4.37 3.43
N ALA A 109 7.56 -4.27 2.66
CA ALA A 109 8.87 -3.85 3.12
C ALA A 109 9.07 -2.36 2.86
N ILE A 110 9.60 -1.64 3.86
CA ILE A 110 9.94 -0.23 3.78
C ILE A 110 11.47 -0.15 3.68
N LEU A 111 11.96 0.26 2.53
CA LEU A 111 13.38 0.43 2.24
C LEU A 111 13.72 1.90 2.40
N ASP A 112 14.63 2.23 3.31
CA ASP A 112 15.03 3.63 3.54
C ASP A 112 16.03 4.10 2.47
N ALA A 113 16.26 5.38 2.44
CA ALA A 113 17.15 6.07 1.49
C ALA A 113 18.62 5.64 1.58
N ASP A 114 19.03 4.97 2.66
CA ASP A 114 20.35 4.34 2.80
C ASP A 114 20.37 2.89 2.26
N GLY A 115 19.23 2.39 1.78
CA GLY A 115 19.03 1.06 1.23
C GLY A 115 18.78 -0.03 2.27
N THR A 116 18.69 0.32 3.54
CA THR A 116 18.34 -0.64 4.61
C THR A 116 16.83 -0.85 4.68
N VAL A 117 16.40 -1.98 5.24
CA VAL A 117 14.99 -2.23 5.56
C VAL A 117 14.68 -1.49 6.87
N ALA A 118 13.97 -0.35 6.78
CA ALA A 118 13.51 0.41 7.95
C ALA A 118 12.48 -0.38 8.77
N GLY A 119 11.75 -1.27 8.12
CA GLY A 119 10.81 -2.16 8.77
C GLY A 119 9.93 -2.93 7.78
N ILE A 120 9.08 -3.78 8.32
CA ILE A 120 8.10 -4.56 7.56
C ILE A 120 6.73 -4.47 8.21
N TYR A 121 5.69 -4.54 7.37
CA TYR A 121 4.31 -4.71 7.77
C TYR A 121 3.74 -5.95 7.08
N ARG A 122 3.13 -6.86 7.84
CA ARG A 122 2.42 -8.02 7.31
C ARG A 122 0.94 -7.72 7.27
N LYS A 123 0.31 -7.91 6.12
CA LYS A 123 -1.13 -7.66 5.90
C LYS A 123 -1.97 -8.33 6.97
N MET A 124 -2.76 -7.54 7.69
CA MET A 124 -3.55 -8.01 8.84
C MET A 124 -4.89 -8.63 8.39
N HIS A 125 -5.56 -8.01 7.42
CA HIS A 125 -6.84 -8.48 6.90
C HIS A 125 -6.61 -9.22 5.58
N ILE A 126 -6.91 -10.50 5.58
CA ILE A 126 -6.71 -11.38 4.41
C ILE A 126 -8.08 -11.68 3.79
N PRO A 127 -8.31 -11.30 2.51
CA PRO A 127 -9.57 -11.59 1.81
C PRO A 127 -9.71 -13.08 1.47
N ASP A 128 -10.95 -13.48 1.24
CA ASP A 128 -11.30 -14.83 0.82
C ASP A 128 -12.59 -14.82 -0.04
N ASP A 129 -12.58 -13.98 -1.06
CA ASP A 129 -13.67 -13.85 -2.01
C ASP A 129 -13.34 -14.55 -3.34
N PRO A 130 -14.32 -14.83 -4.19
CA PRO A 130 -14.07 -15.40 -5.51
C PRO A 130 -13.01 -14.63 -6.29
N SER A 131 -11.97 -15.34 -6.75
CA SER A 131 -10.76 -14.79 -7.39
C SER A 131 -9.85 -13.95 -6.49
N TYR A 132 -10.11 -13.93 -5.17
CA TYR A 132 -9.27 -13.32 -4.14
C TYR A 132 -9.00 -14.30 -2.99
N TYR A 133 -8.61 -15.53 -3.31
CA TYR A 133 -8.37 -16.65 -2.37
C TYR A 133 -7.05 -16.49 -1.60
N GLU A 134 -6.85 -15.32 -0.97
CA GLU A 134 -5.59 -15.04 -0.28
C GLU A 134 -5.42 -15.85 1.01
N LYS A 135 -6.50 -16.28 1.67
CA LYS A 135 -6.41 -17.13 2.87
C LYS A 135 -5.77 -18.50 2.63
N PHE A 136 -5.80 -18.98 1.39
CA PHE A 136 -5.07 -20.18 1.02
C PHE A 136 -3.56 -19.99 1.12
N TYR A 137 -3.06 -18.80 0.83
CA TYR A 137 -1.63 -18.51 0.77
C TYR A 137 -1.09 -17.87 2.05
N PHE A 138 -1.82 -16.95 2.67
CA PHE A 138 -1.28 -16.06 3.66
C PHE A 138 -1.84 -16.26 5.06
N THR A 139 -0.93 -16.33 6.02
CA THR A 139 -1.24 -16.15 7.43
C THR A 139 -1.45 -14.65 7.70
N PRO A 140 -2.47 -14.25 8.48
CA PRO A 140 -2.64 -12.87 8.92
C PRO A 140 -1.40 -12.32 9.58
N GLY A 141 -1.19 -11.00 9.46
CA GLY A 141 -0.06 -10.31 10.05
C GLY A 141 -0.04 -10.40 11.58
N ASP A 142 1.15 -10.52 12.14
CA ASP A 142 1.38 -10.70 13.58
C ASP A 142 2.28 -9.59 14.20
N LEU A 143 2.57 -8.54 13.42
CA LEU A 143 3.42 -7.42 13.85
C LEU A 143 2.63 -6.21 14.34
N GLY A 144 1.31 -6.23 14.22
CA GLY A 144 0.43 -5.11 14.51
C GLY A 144 0.53 -3.98 13.47
N PHE A 145 -0.23 -2.92 13.70
CA PHE A 145 -0.23 -1.71 12.88
C PHE A 145 0.91 -0.79 13.32
N LYS A 146 1.76 -0.36 12.38
CA LYS A 146 2.99 0.38 12.68
C LYS A 146 3.22 1.56 11.75
N ALA A 147 3.95 2.55 12.27
CA ALA A 147 4.57 3.61 11.48
C ALA A 147 6.09 3.53 11.62
N PHE A 148 6.81 3.90 10.58
CA PHE A 148 8.25 3.73 10.44
C PHE A 148 8.91 5.09 10.21
N ASP A 149 9.99 5.37 10.92
CA ASP A 149 10.83 6.54 10.69
C ASP A 149 11.73 6.29 9.49
N THR A 150 11.68 7.21 8.52
CA THR A 150 12.42 7.12 7.26
C THR A 150 12.96 8.50 6.87
N ALA A 151 13.84 8.55 5.88
CA ALA A 151 14.33 9.80 5.30
C ALA A 151 13.20 10.66 4.68
N ALA A 152 12.06 10.05 4.32
CA ALA A 152 10.86 10.75 3.81
C ALA A 152 9.88 11.16 4.92
N GLY A 153 10.24 10.97 6.19
CA GLY A 153 9.38 11.21 7.35
C GLY A 153 8.81 9.95 7.96
N ARG A 154 7.87 10.10 8.89
CA ARG A 154 7.23 8.97 9.54
C ARG A 154 6.06 8.47 8.71
N ILE A 155 6.22 7.32 8.10
CA ILE A 155 5.25 6.74 7.17
C ILE A 155 4.56 5.51 7.77
N GLY A 156 3.29 5.31 7.45
CA GLY A 156 2.55 4.08 7.70
C GLY A 156 2.33 3.33 6.40
N THR A 157 2.26 2.00 6.46
CA THR A 157 1.81 1.20 5.33
C THR A 157 0.82 0.15 5.81
N LEU A 158 -0.20 -0.04 5.02
CA LEU A 158 -1.19 -1.11 5.11
C LEU A 158 -1.31 -1.71 3.70
N VAL A 159 -1.91 -2.89 3.57
CA VAL A 159 -1.93 -3.56 2.26
C VAL A 159 -3.36 -3.91 1.86
N CYS A 160 -3.80 -3.42 0.71
CA CYS A 160 -5.01 -3.78 -0.02
C CYS A 160 -6.26 -3.92 0.86
N TRP A 161 -6.67 -5.14 1.24
CA TRP A 161 -7.88 -5.41 2.03
C TRP A 161 -7.95 -4.64 3.35
N ASP A 162 -6.79 -4.29 3.94
CA ASP A 162 -6.72 -3.41 5.11
C ASP A 162 -7.39 -2.05 4.88
N GLN A 163 -7.49 -1.61 3.63
CA GLN A 163 -8.08 -0.33 3.24
C GLN A 163 -9.56 -0.19 3.60
N TRP A 164 -10.26 -1.30 3.81
CA TRP A 164 -11.68 -1.31 4.16
C TRP A 164 -11.93 -1.13 5.66
N TYR A 165 -10.88 -1.23 6.49
CA TYR A 165 -10.95 -1.25 7.94
C TYR A 165 -10.40 0.05 8.55
N PRO A 166 -11.28 0.95 9.04
CA PRO A 166 -10.87 2.22 9.65
C PRO A 166 -9.92 2.07 10.83
N GLU A 167 -10.01 0.95 11.55
CA GLU A 167 -9.18 0.64 12.72
C GLU A 167 -7.70 0.56 12.35
N GLY A 168 -7.35 -0.05 11.23
CA GLY A 168 -5.98 -0.15 10.75
C GLY A 168 -5.39 1.22 10.45
N ALA A 169 -6.12 2.05 9.70
CA ALA A 169 -5.74 3.43 9.42
C ALA A 169 -5.56 4.26 10.70
N ARG A 170 -6.52 4.14 11.63
CA ARG A 170 -6.49 4.86 12.91
C ARG A 170 -5.30 4.46 13.77
N LEU A 171 -5.07 3.16 13.96
CA LEU A 171 -3.97 2.67 14.79
C LEU A 171 -2.61 3.07 14.21
N THR A 172 -2.44 3.01 12.89
CA THR A 172 -1.22 3.46 12.20
C THR A 172 -1.02 4.97 12.34
N ALA A 173 -2.08 5.77 12.17
CA ALA A 173 -2.00 7.23 12.32
C ALA A 173 -1.69 7.64 13.77
N LEU A 174 -2.20 6.92 14.78
CA LEU A 174 -1.89 7.16 16.19
C LEU A 174 -0.42 6.90 16.53
N GLN A 175 0.30 6.14 15.70
CA GLN A 175 1.76 5.97 15.79
C GLN A 175 2.51 7.18 15.22
N GLY A 176 1.82 8.21 14.74
CA GLY A 176 2.41 9.44 14.23
C GLY A 176 2.66 9.45 12.71
N ALA A 177 2.10 8.53 11.95
CA ALA A 177 2.22 8.55 10.50
C ALA A 177 1.68 9.87 9.90
N VAL A 178 2.46 10.48 9.00
CA VAL A 178 2.04 11.67 8.23
C VAL A 178 1.37 11.30 6.91
N ILE A 179 1.66 10.08 6.44
CA ILE A 179 1.09 9.49 5.24
C ILE A 179 0.84 8.00 5.48
N LEU A 180 -0.27 7.49 4.94
CA LEU A 180 -0.60 6.06 4.88
C LEU A 180 -0.46 5.59 3.43
N CYS A 181 0.42 4.64 3.19
CA CYS A 181 0.62 4.00 1.89
C CYS A 181 -0.19 2.70 1.83
N TYR A 182 -0.92 2.51 0.75
CA TYR A 182 -1.73 1.31 0.48
C TYR A 182 -1.30 0.65 -0.85
N PRO A 183 -0.25 -0.18 -0.86
CA PRO A 183 -0.05 -1.14 -1.95
C PRO A 183 -1.31 -1.99 -2.13
N THR A 184 -1.84 -2.03 -3.35
CA THR A 184 -3.15 -2.62 -3.63
C THR A 184 -3.12 -3.46 -4.91
N ALA A 185 -3.94 -4.52 -4.93
CA ALA A 185 -4.30 -5.31 -6.09
C ALA A 185 -5.82 -5.51 -6.06
N ILE A 186 -6.56 -4.52 -6.55
CA ILE A 186 -8.02 -4.56 -6.59
C ILE A 186 -8.54 -4.27 -8.00
N GLY A 187 -9.53 -5.02 -8.42
CA GLY A 187 -10.12 -4.94 -9.74
C GLY A 187 -11.51 -5.54 -9.78
N TRP A 188 -12.10 -5.54 -10.94
CA TRP A 188 -13.41 -6.13 -11.19
C TRP A 188 -13.30 -7.58 -11.60
N HIS A 189 -14.14 -8.41 -11.01
CA HIS A 189 -14.47 -9.67 -11.64
C HIS A 189 -15.29 -9.36 -12.91
N PRO A 190 -14.93 -9.92 -14.09
CA PRO A 190 -15.58 -9.55 -15.35
C PRO A 190 -17.10 -9.69 -15.35
N ALA A 191 -17.65 -10.69 -14.62
CA ALA A 191 -19.07 -10.90 -14.50
C ALA A 191 -19.82 -9.81 -13.69
N GLU A 192 -19.12 -9.08 -12.84
CA GLU A 192 -19.70 -8.08 -11.93
C GLU A 192 -19.52 -6.64 -12.41
N LYS A 193 -18.54 -6.40 -13.27
CA LYS A 193 -18.12 -5.06 -13.69
C LYS A 193 -19.28 -4.21 -14.22
N ALA A 194 -20.13 -4.81 -15.07
CA ALA A 194 -21.23 -4.08 -15.69
C ALA A 194 -22.29 -3.62 -14.68
N GLN A 195 -22.52 -4.41 -13.62
CA GLN A 195 -23.55 -4.14 -12.62
C GLN A 195 -23.03 -3.31 -11.45
N PHE A 196 -21.84 -3.61 -10.94
CA PHE A 196 -21.33 -3.05 -9.69
C PHE A 196 -20.07 -2.21 -9.84
N GLY A 197 -19.42 -2.21 -11.00
CA GLY A 197 -18.10 -1.61 -11.20
C GLY A 197 -17.98 -0.16 -10.75
N PRO A 198 -18.89 0.76 -11.15
CA PRO A 198 -18.83 2.15 -10.73
C PRO A 198 -18.95 2.33 -9.21
N GLN A 199 -19.83 1.54 -8.57
CA GLN A 199 -20.05 1.61 -7.11
C GLN A 199 -18.87 1.06 -6.33
N GLN A 200 -18.25 -0.02 -6.81
CA GLN A 200 -17.04 -0.61 -6.18
C GLN A 200 -15.88 0.37 -6.23
N LEU A 201 -15.64 1.02 -7.36
CA LEU A 201 -14.58 2.01 -7.49
C LEU A 201 -14.83 3.25 -6.62
N ASP A 202 -16.08 3.74 -6.59
CA ASP A 202 -16.45 4.90 -5.76
C ASP A 202 -16.31 4.58 -4.25
N ALA A 203 -16.75 3.40 -3.82
CA ALA A 203 -16.56 2.94 -2.44
C ALA A 203 -15.07 2.88 -2.06
N TRP A 204 -14.21 2.34 -2.94
CA TRP A 204 -12.78 2.25 -2.74
C TRP A 204 -12.11 3.63 -2.58
N ARG A 205 -12.46 4.59 -3.42
CA ARG A 205 -11.99 5.98 -3.32
C ARG A 205 -12.49 6.65 -2.04
N THR A 206 -13.77 6.47 -1.74
CA THR A 206 -14.44 7.09 -0.59
C THR A 206 -13.85 6.63 0.72
N ILE A 207 -13.67 5.32 0.94
CA ILE A 207 -13.14 4.81 2.21
C ILE A 207 -11.71 5.30 2.47
N GLN A 208 -10.85 5.32 1.47
CA GLN A 208 -9.48 5.78 1.62
C GLN A 208 -9.37 7.30 1.83
N ARG A 209 -10.17 8.08 1.15
CA ARG A 209 -10.31 9.52 1.41
C ARG A 209 -10.84 9.78 2.83
N SER A 210 -11.75 8.95 3.30
CA SER A 210 -12.24 8.99 4.69
C SER A 210 -11.11 8.77 5.68
N HIS A 211 -10.17 7.85 5.41
CA HIS A 211 -9.00 7.65 6.28
C HIS A 211 -8.12 8.90 6.34
N ALA A 212 -7.91 9.58 5.22
CA ALA A 212 -7.15 10.84 5.20
C ALA A 212 -7.81 11.90 6.09
N ILE A 213 -9.11 12.12 5.93
CA ILE A 213 -9.91 13.10 6.69
C ILE A 213 -9.91 12.75 8.18
N ALA A 214 -10.35 11.54 8.52
CA ALA A 214 -10.54 11.12 9.91
C ALA A 214 -9.25 11.12 10.74
N ASN A 215 -8.09 10.97 10.09
CA ASN A 215 -6.78 10.92 10.74
C ASN A 215 -5.94 12.19 10.53
N GLY A 216 -6.38 13.12 9.70
CA GLY A 216 -5.62 14.31 9.35
C GLY A 216 -4.23 13.93 8.81
N CYS A 217 -4.15 13.01 7.84
CA CYS A 217 -2.92 12.55 7.23
C CYS A 217 -3.09 12.40 5.72
N TYR A 218 -1.99 12.29 4.97
CA TYR A 218 -2.05 11.94 3.56
C TYR A 218 -2.40 10.45 3.38
N VAL A 219 -3.04 10.12 2.26
CA VAL A 219 -3.28 8.74 1.84
C VAL A 219 -2.79 8.55 0.41
N ALA A 220 -1.92 7.57 0.22
CA ALA A 220 -1.32 7.17 -1.05
C ALA A 220 -1.81 5.76 -1.40
N ALA A 221 -2.80 5.66 -2.28
CA ALA A 221 -3.33 4.40 -2.77
C ALA A 221 -2.66 4.05 -4.12
N VAL A 222 -1.96 2.93 -4.18
CA VAL A 222 -1.29 2.50 -5.40
C VAL A 222 -1.79 1.13 -5.83
N ASN A 223 -2.40 1.06 -7.00
CA ASN A 223 -3.04 -0.14 -7.53
C ASN A 223 -2.30 -0.68 -8.76
N ARG A 224 -2.58 -1.94 -9.08
CA ARG A 224 -2.29 -2.54 -10.39
C ARG A 224 -3.22 -1.98 -11.45
N VAL A 225 -2.87 -2.21 -12.73
CA VAL A 225 -3.72 -1.89 -13.87
C VAL A 225 -3.64 -3.01 -14.91
N GLY A 226 -4.74 -3.19 -15.64
CA GLY A 226 -4.83 -4.13 -16.75
C GLY A 226 -5.45 -5.47 -16.36
N PHE A 227 -5.62 -6.32 -17.35
CA PHE A 227 -6.27 -7.61 -17.18
C PHE A 227 -5.23 -8.71 -16.90
N GLU A 228 -5.45 -9.48 -15.85
CA GLU A 228 -4.61 -10.60 -15.47
C GLU A 228 -5.41 -11.90 -15.44
N ARG A 229 -4.81 -12.96 -15.98
CA ARG A 229 -5.33 -14.33 -15.93
C ARG A 229 -4.17 -15.30 -15.75
N LEU A 230 -4.23 -16.13 -14.69
CA LEU A 230 -3.20 -17.14 -14.43
C LEU A 230 -3.32 -18.27 -15.48
N ASP A 231 -2.23 -18.51 -16.22
CA ASP A 231 -2.11 -19.57 -17.26
C ASP A 231 -3.29 -19.63 -18.23
N GLY A 232 -3.93 -18.48 -18.49
CA GLY A 232 -5.09 -18.42 -19.35
C GLY A 232 -6.36 -19.09 -18.83
N GLN A 233 -6.37 -19.55 -17.57
CA GLN A 233 -7.51 -20.25 -16.94
C GLN A 233 -8.34 -19.33 -16.06
N GLY A 234 -9.62 -19.67 -15.87
CA GLY A 234 -10.56 -18.90 -15.06
C GLY A 234 -11.07 -17.63 -15.73
N ALA A 235 -11.82 -16.83 -15.00
CA ALA A 235 -12.40 -15.59 -15.49
C ALA A 235 -11.35 -14.45 -15.64
N GLY A 236 -10.28 -14.49 -14.85
CA GLY A 236 -9.33 -13.42 -14.70
C GLY A 236 -9.88 -12.25 -13.89
N LEU A 237 -9.03 -11.23 -13.68
CA LEU A 237 -9.39 -9.98 -13.00
C LEU A 237 -8.96 -8.80 -13.87
N GLU A 238 -9.80 -7.77 -13.92
CA GLU A 238 -9.45 -6.50 -14.52
C GLU A 238 -9.12 -5.50 -13.39
N PHE A 239 -7.82 -5.28 -13.15
CA PHE A 239 -7.36 -4.30 -12.17
C PHE A 239 -7.62 -2.90 -12.69
N TRP A 240 -8.35 -2.13 -11.89
CA TRP A 240 -8.93 -0.86 -12.37
C TRP A 240 -8.02 0.35 -12.28
N GLY A 241 -6.75 0.19 -11.89
CA GLY A 241 -5.84 1.34 -11.78
C GLY A 241 -6.34 2.38 -10.79
N HIS A 242 -6.54 3.61 -11.24
CA HIS A 242 -7.02 4.74 -10.44
C HIS A 242 -6.21 5.00 -9.17
N SER A 243 -4.90 4.70 -9.19
CA SER A 243 -4.01 5.07 -8.09
C SER A 243 -4.13 6.56 -7.80
N PHE A 244 -4.12 6.95 -6.53
CA PHE A 244 -4.28 8.35 -6.17
C PHE A 244 -3.56 8.76 -4.89
N LEU A 245 -3.30 10.07 -4.78
CA LEU A 245 -2.84 10.72 -3.56
C LEU A 245 -3.93 11.66 -3.05
N ALA A 246 -4.35 11.48 -1.79
CA ALA A 246 -5.28 12.38 -1.11
C ALA A 246 -4.58 13.17 0.00
N ASP A 247 -4.95 14.44 0.15
CA ASP A 247 -4.48 15.31 1.23
C ASP A 247 -5.21 15.06 2.56
N PRO A 248 -4.77 15.66 3.69
CA PRO A 248 -5.41 15.46 5.00
C PRO A 248 -6.88 15.91 5.08
N PHE A 249 -7.41 16.56 4.06
CA PHE A 249 -8.83 16.92 3.93
C PHE A 249 -9.58 16.04 2.93
N GLY A 250 -8.93 14.97 2.43
CA GLY A 250 -9.50 14.03 1.46
C GLY A 250 -9.59 14.58 0.04
N VAL A 251 -8.92 15.71 -0.25
CA VAL A 251 -8.83 16.24 -1.61
C VAL A 251 -7.86 15.39 -2.40
N VAL A 252 -8.29 14.89 -3.56
CA VAL A 252 -7.43 14.13 -4.47
C VAL A 252 -6.48 15.10 -5.17
N LEU A 253 -5.18 14.98 -4.88
CA LEU A 253 -4.12 15.83 -5.44
C LEU A 253 -3.65 15.36 -6.80
N ALA A 254 -3.64 14.05 -7.00
CA ALA A 254 -3.29 13.40 -8.26
C ALA A 254 -4.01 12.06 -8.33
N GLU A 255 -4.44 11.67 -9.52
CA GLU A 255 -5.08 10.39 -9.81
C GLU A 255 -4.65 9.89 -11.19
N ALA A 256 -4.36 8.59 -11.28
CA ALA A 256 -4.02 7.92 -12.52
C ALA A 256 -5.26 7.45 -13.28
N ALA A 257 -5.11 7.24 -14.57
CA ALA A 257 -6.12 6.61 -15.40
C ALA A 257 -6.43 5.17 -14.96
N GLY A 258 -7.60 4.67 -15.31
CA GLY A 258 -8.01 3.30 -14.95
C GLY A 258 -7.48 2.20 -15.86
N ASP A 259 -6.88 2.55 -17.00
CA ASP A 259 -6.56 1.63 -18.09
C ASP A 259 -5.11 1.73 -18.61
N ALA A 260 -4.27 2.53 -17.95
CA ALA A 260 -2.90 2.77 -18.40
C ALA A 260 -1.88 2.63 -17.25
N GLU A 261 -0.65 2.22 -17.58
CA GLU A 261 0.49 2.36 -16.66
C GLU A 261 0.85 3.83 -16.51
N GLU A 262 1.00 4.27 -15.26
CA GLU A 262 1.27 5.67 -14.98
C GLU A 262 2.10 5.85 -13.71
N ILE A 263 2.92 6.89 -13.67
CA ILE A 263 3.62 7.32 -12.48
C ILE A 263 3.07 8.68 -12.06
N LEU A 264 2.43 8.73 -10.91
CA LEU A 264 2.03 9.97 -10.28
C LEU A 264 3.16 10.51 -9.42
N VAL A 265 3.41 11.80 -9.49
CA VAL A 265 4.39 12.47 -8.60
C VAL A 265 3.75 13.74 -8.05
N ALA A 266 3.62 13.83 -6.73
CA ALA A 266 3.04 15.00 -6.07
C ALA A 266 3.72 15.29 -4.72
N PRO A 267 3.95 16.57 -4.38
CA PRO A 267 4.56 16.96 -3.12
C PRO A 267 3.58 16.85 -1.94
N LEU A 268 4.11 16.54 -0.74
CA LEU A 268 3.39 16.68 0.52
C LEU A 268 3.64 18.06 1.10
N ASP A 269 2.58 18.78 1.42
CA ASP A 269 2.65 20.03 2.19
C ASP A 269 2.48 19.71 3.69
N LEU A 270 3.59 19.58 4.41
CA LEU A 270 3.58 19.31 5.84
C LEU A 270 3.01 20.46 6.67
N LYS A 271 3.08 21.71 6.14
CA LYS A 271 2.43 22.85 6.78
C LYS A 271 0.92 22.70 6.71
N ARG A 272 0.37 22.32 5.55
CA ARG A 272 -1.06 22.05 5.39
C ARG A 272 -1.54 20.92 6.32
N LEU A 273 -0.74 19.87 6.48
CA LEU A 273 -1.04 18.78 7.42
C LEU A 273 -1.18 19.32 8.86
N GLU A 274 -0.26 20.15 9.31
CA GLU A 274 -0.30 20.75 10.64
C GLU A 274 -1.49 21.71 10.78
N ASP A 275 -1.74 22.56 9.78
CA ASP A 275 -2.87 23.49 9.76
C ASP A 275 -4.21 22.75 9.84
N VAL A 276 -4.38 21.65 9.09
CA VAL A 276 -5.58 20.81 9.16
C VAL A 276 -5.75 20.21 10.56
N ARG A 277 -4.70 19.62 11.13
CA ARG A 277 -4.76 19.01 12.47
C ARG A 277 -5.07 19.99 13.59
N ARG A 278 -4.66 21.26 13.44
CA ARG A 278 -4.96 22.33 14.41
C ARG A 278 -6.38 22.86 14.27
N ASN A 279 -6.84 23.10 13.04
CA ASN A 279 -8.12 23.75 12.77
C ASN A 279 -9.30 22.77 12.76
N TRP A 280 -9.02 21.49 12.42
CA TRP A 280 -9.98 20.38 12.44
C TRP A 280 -9.41 19.26 13.31
N PRO A 281 -9.43 19.42 14.63
CA PRO A 281 -8.65 18.61 15.57
C PRO A 281 -9.31 17.27 15.90
N PHE A 282 -9.65 16.48 14.89
CA PHE A 282 -10.36 15.19 15.08
C PHE A 282 -9.61 14.22 15.99
N LEU A 283 -8.26 14.22 15.98
CA LEU A 283 -7.48 13.38 16.89
C LEU A 283 -7.56 13.85 18.33
N ARG A 284 -7.57 15.18 18.58
CA ARG A 284 -7.71 15.76 19.93
C ARG A 284 -9.09 15.49 20.53
N ASP A 285 -10.13 15.60 19.70
CA ASP A 285 -11.52 15.56 20.16
C ASP A 285 -12.08 14.14 20.24
N ARG A 286 -11.23 13.12 20.10
CA ARG A 286 -11.62 11.71 20.26
C ARG A 286 -12.09 11.42 21.70
N ARG A 287 -13.22 10.75 21.82
CA ARG A 287 -13.80 10.29 23.09
C ARG A 287 -13.25 8.90 23.44
N VAL A 288 -11.92 8.83 23.72
CA VAL A 288 -11.24 7.57 24.02
C VAL A 288 -11.83 6.82 25.20
N ASP A 289 -12.49 7.55 26.10
CA ASP A 289 -13.26 7.04 27.23
C ASP A 289 -14.53 6.28 26.83
N ALA A 290 -15.04 6.48 25.61
CA ALA A 290 -16.31 5.92 25.12
C ALA A 290 -16.12 4.82 24.04
N TYR A 291 -14.89 4.42 23.74
CA TYR A 291 -14.62 3.45 22.67
C TYR A 291 -14.43 2.01 23.17
N ALA A 292 -14.75 1.74 24.43
CA ALA A 292 -14.75 0.37 24.95
C ALA A 292 -15.68 -0.52 24.09
N GLY A 293 -15.17 -1.67 23.69
CA GLY A 293 -15.92 -2.61 22.86
C GLY A 293 -15.61 -2.54 21.35
N ILE A 294 -14.80 -1.57 20.87
CA ILE A 294 -14.40 -1.53 19.45
C ILE A 294 -13.59 -2.77 19.02
N ASP A 295 -13.04 -3.49 19.99
CA ASP A 295 -12.32 -4.75 19.83
C ASP A 295 -13.25 -5.98 19.82
N GLN A 296 -14.55 -5.78 20.03
CA GLN A 296 -15.55 -6.84 19.95
C GLN A 296 -16.12 -6.92 18.54
N ARG A 297 -16.41 -8.13 18.09
CA ARG A 297 -16.97 -8.35 16.75
C ARG A 297 -18.43 -7.87 16.64
N PHE A 298 -19.17 -7.89 17.73
CA PHE A 298 -20.56 -7.47 17.83
C PHE A 298 -20.89 -7.11 19.27
N LEU A 299 -21.72 -6.09 19.50
CA LEU A 299 -22.09 -5.59 20.83
C LEU A 299 -23.53 -5.91 21.24
N GLY A 300 -24.34 -6.47 20.34
CA GLY A 300 -25.71 -6.91 20.66
C GLY A 300 -25.74 -8.33 21.24
N ASP A 301 -26.83 -8.63 21.96
CA ASP A 301 -27.12 -9.98 22.49
C ASP A 301 -27.49 -10.95 21.37
#